data_4ac7a88fbd17584cd43d9d7e8c36f7ed
#
_entry.id   4ac7a88fbd17584cd43d9d7e8c36f7ed
#
_cell.length_a   1.000
_cell.length_b   1.000
_cell.length_c   1.000
_cell.angle_alpha   90.00
_cell.angle_beta   90.00
_cell.angle_gamma   90.00
#
_symmetry.space_group_name_H-M   'P 1'
#
loop_
_entity.id
_entity.type
_entity.pdbx_description
1 polymer ?
#
loop_
_entity_poly.entity_id
_entity_poly.type
_entity_poly.pdbx_seq_one_letter_code
_entity_poly.pdbx_strand_id
1 'polypeptide(L)'
;IDPDNIMFIKFDSEVQLLRRFVEIWVSDYPDVVTGWNVEYFDIQYIVTRIIRLLGEDVAKQLSPWKHIKQKSTEIFNKVQSTWRISGMTIVDYMDAFKKFGYKYGPQESYKLDHIGYSVLGKKKLDYSDYGGLTELYEQNPQLYLDYNLRDTQLIEELEDETSLLQLVMTVAYGGGVDYKDAFGTVGIWESTIYRRLIADKIVPPIKGGPGANLGALVGGYVKDPEQGMHPWVVSFDLNSLYPHL
;
A
#
# COMPACT_ATOMS: atom_id res chain seq x y z
N ILE A 1 0.83 17.13 -15.61
CA ILE A 1 -0.63 17.14 -15.87
C ILE A 1 -0.89 18.29 -16.80
N ASP A 2 -1.62 18.03 -17.86
CA ASP A 2 -2.10 19.05 -18.77
C ASP A 2 -2.99 20.02 -17.97
N PRO A 3 -2.69 21.34 -17.93
CA PRO A 3 -3.51 22.32 -17.21
C PRO A 3 -4.99 22.29 -17.59
N ASP A 4 -5.29 21.91 -18.84
CA ASP A 4 -6.66 21.78 -19.35
C ASP A 4 -7.45 20.62 -18.72
N ASN A 5 -6.77 19.71 -18.03
CA ASN A 5 -7.37 18.58 -17.32
C ASN A 5 -7.49 18.80 -15.81
N ILE A 6 -7.17 19.99 -15.31
CA ILE A 6 -7.27 20.33 -13.90
C ILE A 6 -8.57 21.09 -13.64
N MET A 7 -9.44 20.51 -12.83
CA MET A 7 -10.63 21.20 -12.32
C MET A 7 -10.38 21.67 -10.89
N PHE A 8 -10.26 22.99 -10.69
CA PHE A 8 -10.14 23.61 -9.39
C PHE A 8 -11.52 24.06 -8.87
N ILE A 9 -11.89 23.60 -7.69
CA ILE A 9 -13.14 23.98 -7.02
C ILE A 9 -12.81 24.54 -5.64
N LYS A 10 -13.16 25.82 -5.41
CA LYS A 10 -12.98 26.48 -4.12
C LYS A 10 -14.24 26.32 -3.26
N PHE A 11 -14.08 26.07 -1.99
CA PHE A 11 -15.14 25.97 -1.01
C PHE A 11 -14.91 26.94 0.15
N ASP A 12 -15.99 27.45 0.74
CA ASP A 12 -15.94 28.36 1.89
C ASP A 12 -15.85 27.60 3.23
N SER A 13 -16.09 26.30 3.21
CA SER A 13 -16.01 25.46 4.40
C SER A 13 -15.59 24.02 4.09
N GLU A 14 -14.92 23.38 5.05
CA GLU A 14 -14.54 21.97 4.97
C GLU A 14 -15.77 21.05 4.79
N VAL A 15 -16.90 21.40 5.38
CA VAL A 15 -18.15 20.65 5.24
C VAL A 15 -18.61 20.60 3.79
N GLN A 16 -18.55 21.72 3.07
CA GLN A 16 -18.89 21.78 1.64
C GLN A 16 -17.90 20.97 0.80
N LEU A 17 -16.61 21.11 1.08
CA LEU A 17 -15.54 20.35 0.41
C LEU A 17 -15.76 18.85 0.58
N LEU A 18 -15.97 18.36 1.81
CA LEU A 18 -16.15 16.94 2.08
C LEU A 18 -17.46 16.39 1.47
N ARG A 19 -18.55 17.18 1.45
CA ARG A 19 -19.77 16.76 0.73
C ARG A 19 -19.52 16.60 -0.76
N ARG A 20 -18.84 17.57 -1.37
CA ARG A 20 -18.51 17.50 -2.80
C ARG A 20 -17.55 16.36 -3.12
N PHE A 21 -16.59 16.10 -2.23
CA PHE A 21 -15.71 14.93 -2.34
C PHE A 21 -16.50 13.62 -2.37
N VAL A 22 -17.43 13.44 -1.42
CA VAL A 22 -18.29 12.25 -1.38
C VAL A 22 -19.17 12.14 -2.63
N GLU A 23 -19.74 13.24 -3.13
CA GLU A 23 -20.53 13.25 -4.37
C GLU A 23 -19.71 12.78 -5.57
N ILE A 24 -18.48 13.30 -5.75
CA ILE A 24 -17.59 12.88 -6.83
C ILE A 24 -17.23 11.39 -6.68
N TRP A 25 -16.89 10.96 -5.47
CA TRP A 25 -16.54 9.58 -5.19
C TRP A 25 -17.69 8.61 -5.50
N VAL A 26 -18.90 8.97 -5.15
CA VAL A 26 -20.11 8.14 -5.37
C VAL A 26 -20.54 8.15 -6.83
N SER A 27 -20.26 9.22 -7.57
CA SER A 27 -20.65 9.31 -8.99
C SER A 27 -19.91 8.31 -9.87
N ASP A 28 -18.67 7.94 -9.47
CA ASP A 28 -17.86 6.95 -10.15
C ASP A 28 -16.95 6.26 -9.12
N TYR A 29 -17.42 5.15 -8.55
CA TYR A 29 -16.69 4.43 -7.51
C TYR A 29 -15.39 3.84 -8.08
N PRO A 30 -14.23 4.16 -7.47
CA PRO A 30 -12.99 3.54 -7.89
C PRO A 30 -12.92 2.06 -7.47
N ASP A 31 -12.47 1.18 -8.36
CA ASP A 31 -12.18 -0.21 -8.02
C ASP A 31 -10.91 -0.31 -7.15
N VAL A 32 -9.92 0.51 -7.48
CA VAL A 32 -8.63 0.58 -6.78
C VAL A 32 -8.30 2.02 -6.43
N VAL A 33 -7.92 2.24 -5.19
CA VAL A 33 -7.39 3.53 -4.70
C VAL A 33 -5.92 3.33 -4.36
N THR A 34 -5.08 4.22 -4.88
CA THR A 34 -3.65 4.19 -4.61
C THR A 34 -3.12 5.55 -4.19
N GLY A 35 -1.95 5.55 -3.59
CA GLY A 35 -1.23 6.73 -3.13
C GLY A 35 -0.01 6.33 -2.32
N TRP A 36 0.78 7.28 -1.90
CA TRP A 36 1.97 7.03 -1.08
C TRP A 36 1.63 7.09 0.40
N ASN A 37 1.67 5.96 1.08
CA ASN A 37 1.21 5.79 2.47
C ASN A 37 -0.29 6.12 2.65
N VAL A 38 -1.06 5.91 1.59
CA VAL A 38 -2.46 6.32 1.48
C VAL A 38 -3.36 5.63 2.51
N GLU A 39 -3.08 4.36 2.83
CA GLU A 39 -3.92 3.57 3.73
C GLU A 39 -3.96 4.16 5.14
N TYR A 40 -2.80 4.51 5.69
CA TYR A 40 -2.69 4.95 7.09
C TYR A 40 -2.72 6.46 7.26
N PHE A 41 -2.57 7.23 6.20
CA PHE A 41 -2.61 8.69 6.25
C PHE A 41 -3.89 9.24 5.60
N ASP A 42 -4.01 9.18 4.29
CA ASP A 42 -5.09 9.85 3.57
C ASP A 42 -6.47 9.24 3.86
N ILE A 43 -6.62 7.93 3.73
CA ILE A 43 -7.89 7.23 3.99
C ILE A 43 -8.30 7.37 5.45
N GLN A 44 -7.36 7.21 6.38
CA GLN A 44 -7.63 7.36 7.80
C GLN A 44 -8.11 8.78 8.11
N TYR A 45 -7.46 9.78 7.54
CA TYR A 45 -7.80 11.18 7.76
C TYR A 45 -9.17 11.52 7.15
N ILE A 46 -9.36 11.25 5.86
CA ILE A 46 -10.58 11.62 5.12
C ILE A 46 -11.81 10.97 5.74
N VAL A 47 -11.79 9.65 5.96
CA VAL A 47 -12.95 8.93 6.54
C VAL A 47 -13.27 9.45 7.94
N THR A 48 -12.24 9.66 8.77
CA THR A 48 -12.43 10.20 10.12
C THR A 48 -13.01 11.62 10.10
N ARG A 49 -12.56 12.47 9.17
CA ARG A 49 -13.11 13.83 9.01
C ARG A 49 -14.57 13.82 8.55
N ILE A 50 -14.90 12.94 7.59
CA ILE A 50 -16.26 12.77 7.13
C ILE A 50 -17.18 12.31 8.28
N ILE A 51 -16.77 11.30 9.04
CA ILE A 51 -17.54 10.82 10.20
C ILE A 51 -17.77 11.96 11.20
N ARG A 52 -16.72 12.72 11.51
CA ARG A 52 -16.77 13.79 12.51
C ARG A 52 -17.66 14.97 12.09
N LEU A 53 -17.65 15.36 10.82
CA LEU A 53 -18.32 16.58 10.33
C LEU A 53 -19.64 16.29 9.64
N LEU A 54 -19.82 15.14 9.01
CA LEU A 54 -20.98 14.78 8.21
C LEU A 54 -21.75 13.57 8.77
N GLY A 55 -21.15 12.83 9.70
CA GLY A 55 -21.73 11.64 10.30
C GLY A 55 -21.34 10.34 9.60
N GLU A 56 -21.53 9.22 10.33
CA GLU A 56 -21.15 7.89 9.89
C GLU A 56 -21.90 7.42 8.64
N ASP A 57 -23.17 7.79 8.50
CA ASP A 57 -23.98 7.37 7.35
C ASP A 57 -23.50 8.00 6.03
N VAL A 58 -22.92 9.21 6.09
CA VAL A 58 -22.27 9.83 4.93
C VAL A 58 -20.95 9.13 4.63
N ALA A 59 -20.17 8.79 5.65
CA ALA A 59 -18.93 8.05 5.45
C ALA A 59 -19.16 6.65 4.85
N LYS A 60 -20.25 5.98 5.21
CA LYS A 60 -20.65 4.69 4.60
C LYS A 60 -20.90 4.81 3.10
N GLN A 61 -21.25 5.98 2.59
CA GLN A 61 -21.45 6.20 1.16
C GLN A 61 -20.15 6.06 0.35
N LEU A 62 -18.98 6.17 0.98
CA LEU A 62 -17.71 5.89 0.30
C LEU A 62 -17.61 4.44 -0.19
N SER A 63 -18.38 3.53 0.40
CA SER A 63 -18.48 2.14 -0.04
C SER A 63 -19.72 1.96 -0.94
N PRO A 64 -19.60 1.33 -2.12
CA PRO A 64 -20.75 0.97 -2.96
C PRO A 64 -21.71 0.03 -2.21
N TRP A 65 -21.22 -0.71 -1.22
CA TRP A 65 -22.01 -1.60 -0.37
C TRP A 65 -22.43 -0.95 0.95
N LYS A 66 -22.13 0.33 1.15
CA LYS A 66 -22.41 1.10 2.37
C LYS A 66 -21.84 0.46 3.63
N HIS A 67 -20.69 -0.21 3.48
CA HIS A 67 -20.02 -0.90 4.56
C HIS A 67 -18.57 -0.44 4.67
N ILE A 68 -18.27 0.22 5.79
CA ILE A 68 -16.90 0.61 6.20
C ILE A 68 -16.61 0.00 7.55
N LYS A 69 -15.38 -0.39 7.81
CA LYS A 69 -14.94 -0.96 9.08
C LYS A 69 -13.57 -0.42 9.47
N GLN A 70 -13.46 0.06 10.70
CA GLN A 70 -12.15 0.41 11.23
C GLN A 70 -11.32 -0.85 11.47
N LYS A 71 -10.08 -0.83 11.03
CA LYS A 71 -9.08 -1.86 11.27
C LYS A 71 -7.92 -1.25 12.04
N SER A 72 -7.54 -1.86 13.15
CA SER A 72 -6.36 -1.48 13.90
C SER A 72 -5.32 -2.60 13.78
N THR A 73 -4.09 -2.20 13.53
CA THR A 73 -2.95 -3.12 13.40
C THR A 73 -1.84 -2.60 14.32
N GLU A 74 -1.26 -3.47 15.09
CA GLU A 74 -0.09 -3.13 15.90
C GLU A 74 1.18 -3.33 15.07
N ILE A 75 1.91 -2.23 14.83
CA ILE A 75 3.17 -2.22 14.09
C ILE A 75 4.22 -1.58 14.99
N PHE A 76 5.28 -2.32 15.34
CA PHE A 76 6.36 -1.87 16.23
C PHE A 76 5.84 -1.25 17.53
N ASN A 77 4.94 -1.94 18.25
CA ASN A 77 4.31 -1.49 19.51
C ASN A 77 3.52 -0.16 19.38
N LYS A 78 3.15 0.25 18.16
CA LYS A 78 2.25 1.37 17.91
C LYS A 78 0.98 0.86 17.24
N VAL A 79 -0.15 1.22 17.83
CA VAL A 79 -1.45 0.94 17.21
C VAL A 79 -1.66 1.92 16.08
N GLN A 80 -1.69 1.42 14.86
CA GLN A 80 -2.10 2.18 13.68
C GLN A 80 -3.51 1.74 13.28
N SER A 81 -4.36 2.68 13.00
CA SER A 81 -5.71 2.42 12.55
C SER A 81 -5.94 2.95 11.14
N THR A 82 -6.74 2.24 10.39
CA THR A 82 -7.19 2.62 9.06
C THR A 82 -8.63 2.20 8.85
N TRP A 83 -9.22 2.58 7.73
CA TRP A 83 -10.57 2.20 7.37
C TRP A 83 -10.56 1.26 6.17
N ARG A 84 -11.23 0.11 6.31
CA ARG A 84 -11.55 -0.76 5.19
C ARG A 84 -12.87 -0.29 4.59
N ILE A 85 -12.85 0.04 3.31
CA ILE A 85 -14.03 0.41 2.53
C ILE A 85 -14.38 -0.79 1.65
N SER A 86 -15.53 -1.43 1.92
CA SER A 86 -15.93 -2.63 1.18
C SER A 86 -16.36 -2.27 -0.24
N GLY A 87 -16.01 -3.13 -1.21
CA GLY A 87 -16.32 -2.94 -2.63
C GLY A 87 -15.23 -2.24 -3.42
N MET A 88 -14.10 -1.87 -2.78
CA MET A 88 -12.91 -1.36 -3.43
C MET A 88 -11.66 -1.82 -2.71
N THR A 89 -10.52 -1.77 -3.36
CA THR A 89 -9.23 -2.14 -2.77
C THR A 89 -8.31 -0.93 -2.66
N ILE A 90 -7.72 -0.74 -1.49
CA ILE A 90 -6.67 0.26 -1.29
C ILE A 90 -5.32 -0.44 -1.46
N VAL A 91 -4.58 -0.04 -2.49
CA VAL A 91 -3.23 -0.55 -2.79
C VAL A 91 -2.23 0.57 -2.50
N ASP A 92 -1.55 0.49 -1.36
CA ASP A 92 -0.55 1.47 -1.01
C ASP A 92 0.69 1.32 -1.91
N TYR A 93 1.02 2.39 -2.65
CA TYR A 93 2.13 2.36 -3.60
C TYR A 93 3.49 2.21 -2.92
N MET A 94 3.66 2.79 -1.72
CA MET A 94 4.87 2.61 -0.94
C MET A 94 5.09 1.14 -0.57
N ASP A 95 4.02 0.42 -0.22
CA ASP A 95 4.11 -1.01 0.11
C ASP A 95 4.36 -1.84 -1.15
N ALA A 96 3.74 -1.48 -2.29
CA ALA A 96 4.05 -2.09 -3.58
C ALA A 96 5.53 -1.91 -3.94
N PHE A 97 6.06 -0.70 -3.78
CA PHE A 97 7.48 -0.43 -4.01
C PHE A 97 8.40 -1.23 -3.08
N LYS A 98 8.08 -1.28 -1.78
CA LYS A 98 8.85 -2.08 -0.80
C LYS A 98 8.86 -3.57 -1.14
N LYS A 99 7.72 -4.10 -1.59
CA LYS A 99 7.57 -5.54 -1.87
C LYS A 99 8.15 -5.96 -3.21
N PHE A 100 7.91 -5.18 -4.24
CA PHE A 100 8.17 -5.55 -5.64
C PHE A 100 9.26 -4.71 -6.31
N GLY A 101 9.68 -3.61 -5.69
CA GLY A 101 10.72 -2.71 -6.22
C GLY A 101 12.14 -3.22 -6.07
N TYR A 102 12.36 -4.55 -5.97
CA TYR A 102 13.67 -5.17 -5.74
C TYR A 102 14.72 -4.82 -6.80
N LYS A 103 14.31 -4.45 -8.02
CA LYS A 103 15.20 -3.95 -9.09
C LYS A 103 16.01 -2.73 -8.64
N TYR A 104 15.46 -1.92 -7.75
CA TYR A 104 16.07 -0.68 -7.26
C TYR A 104 16.89 -0.89 -5.98
N GLY A 105 16.92 -2.12 -5.42
CA GLY A 105 17.62 -2.45 -4.20
C GLY A 105 17.02 -1.83 -2.93
N PRO A 106 17.65 -2.08 -1.78
CA PRO A 106 17.27 -1.45 -0.52
C PRO A 106 17.47 0.07 -0.59
N GLN A 107 16.51 0.83 -0.09
CA GLN A 107 16.55 2.28 -0.08
C GLN A 107 16.87 2.82 1.32
N GLU A 108 17.63 3.90 1.41
CA GLU A 108 17.94 4.58 2.67
C GLU A 108 16.69 5.20 3.29
N SER A 109 15.74 5.60 2.45
CA SER A 109 14.47 6.19 2.85
C SER A 109 13.35 5.80 1.88
N TYR A 110 12.17 5.49 2.42
CA TYR A 110 10.96 5.26 1.63
C TYR A 110 10.03 6.48 1.60
N LYS A 111 10.56 7.69 1.76
CA LYS A 111 9.82 8.91 1.50
C LYS A 111 9.62 9.09 0.00
N LEU A 112 8.46 9.60 -0.42
CA LEU A 112 8.13 9.81 -1.83
C LEU A 112 9.19 10.65 -2.56
N ASP A 113 9.70 11.70 -1.93
CA ASP A 113 10.75 12.54 -2.51
C ASP A 113 12.05 11.76 -2.79
N HIS A 114 12.46 10.89 -1.85
CA HIS A 114 13.65 10.07 -2.02
C HIS A 114 13.48 9.05 -3.14
N ILE A 115 12.34 8.35 -3.17
CA ILE A 115 12.06 7.35 -4.20
C ILE A 115 11.86 8.00 -5.57
N GLY A 116 11.15 9.13 -5.64
CA GLY A 116 11.02 9.91 -6.88
C GLY A 116 12.38 10.31 -7.45
N TYR A 117 13.30 10.75 -6.59
CA TYR A 117 14.66 11.08 -7.03
C TYR A 117 15.46 9.84 -7.45
N SER A 118 15.42 8.77 -6.66
CA SER A 118 16.17 7.53 -6.92
C SER A 118 15.75 6.84 -8.21
N VAL A 119 14.45 6.86 -8.54
CA VAL A 119 13.88 6.14 -9.69
C VAL A 119 13.77 7.02 -10.93
N LEU A 120 13.31 8.27 -10.76
CA LEU A 120 12.97 9.19 -11.86
C LEU A 120 13.99 10.33 -12.02
N GLY A 121 14.89 10.52 -11.04
CA GLY A 121 15.72 11.74 -10.98
C GLY A 121 14.94 13.01 -10.65
N LYS A 122 13.68 12.87 -10.21
CA LYS A 122 12.74 13.98 -9.97
C LYS A 122 12.42 14.10 -8.48
N LYS A 123 12.21 15.32 -8.02
CA LYS A 123 11.88 15.64 -6.63
C LYS A 123 10.52 16.32 -6.52
N LYS A 124 10.03 16.38 -5.29
CA LYS A 124 8.94 17.27 -4.88
C LYS A 124 9.31 18.73 -5.08
N LEU A 125 8.32 19.60 -5.09
CA LEU A 125 8.57 21.04 -5.04
C LEU A 125 9.16 21.43 -3.68
N ASP A 126 10.14 22.32 -3.70
CA ASP A 126 10.74 22.84 -2.48
C ASP A 126 9.87 23.97 -1.89
N TYR A 127 9.61 23.91 -0.61
CA TYR A 127 8.90 24.93 0.15
C TYR A 127 9.62 25.30 1.46
N SER A 128 10.90 24.99 1.55
CA SER A 128 11.71 25.23 2.76
C SER A 128 11.71 26.69 3.22
N ASP A 129 11.52 27.63 2.28
CA ASP A 129 11.46 29.06 2.57
C ASP A 129 10.22 29.47 3.42
N TYR A 130 9.21 28.60 3.50
CA TYR A 130 7.94 28.91 4.18
C TYR A 130 7.82 28.31 5.59
N GLY A 131 8.81 27.57 6.07
CA GLY A 131 8.82 26.97 7.41
C GLY A 131 7.92 25.75 7.59
N GLY A 132 6.82 25.60 6.83
CA GLY A 132 5.91 24.46 6.88
C GLY A 132 4.74 24.57 5.91
N LEU A 133 3.92 23.50 5.81
CA LEU A 133 2.78 23.47 4.89
C LEU A 133 1.65 24.42 5.28
N THR A 134 1.49 24.73 6.56
CA THR A 134 0.49 25.69 7.03
C THR A 134 0.85 27.10 6.59
N GLU A 135 2.09 27.48 6.82
CA GLU A 135 2.63 28.78 6.42
C GLU A 135 2.66 28.92 4.90
N LEU A 136 2.98 27.84 4.18
CA LEU A 136 2.91 27.79 2.72
C LEU A 136 1.48 28.06 2.23
N TYR A 137 0.48 27.42 2.82
CA TYR A 137 -0.92 27.62 2.44
C TYR A 137 -1.38 29.07 2.68
N GLU A 138 -0.96 29.69 3.80
CA GLU A 138 -1.32 31.07 4.13
C GLU A 138 -0.61 32.11 3.25
N GLN A 139 0.66 31.90 2.93
CA GLN A 139 1.51 32.87 2.24
C GLN A 139 1.50 32.69 0.73
N ASN A 140 1.44 31.46 0.25
CA ASN A 140 1.46 31.14 -1.18
C ASN A 140 0.55 29.94 -1.51
N PRO A 141 -0.78 30.15 -1.55
CA PRO A 141 -1.76 29.10 -1.84
C PRO A 141 -1.52 28.43 -3.22
N GLN A 142 -1.00 29.16 -4.21
CA GLN A 142 -0.73 28.60 -5.52
C GLN A 142 0.37 27.55 -5.44
N LEU A 143 1.48 27.85 -4.79
CA LEU A 143 2.57 26.89 -4.63
C LEU A 143 2.13 25.67 -3.78
N TYR A 144 1.23 25.87 -2.81
CA TYR A 144 0.64 24.78 -2.06
C TYR A 144 -0.17 23.83 -2.96
N LEU A 145 -0.96 24.36 -3.89
CA LEU A 145 -1.71 23.57 -4.86
C LEU A 145 -0.77 22.83 -5.81
N ASP A 146 0.24 23.54 -6.34
CA ASP A 146 1.23 22.95 -7.23
C ASP A 146 2.01 21.83 -6.54
N TYR A 147 2.32 22.00 -5.24
CA TYR A 147 2.94 20.96 -4.42
C TYR A 147 2.06 19.70 -4.32
N ASN A 148 0.76 19.86 -4.05
CA ASN A 148 -0.18 18.73 -3.98
C ASN A 148 -0.31 18.02 -5.34
N LEU A 149 -0.41 18.77 -6.42
CA LEU A 149 -0.45 18.22 -7.77
C LEU A 149 0.83 17.46 -8.09
N ARG A 150 1.99 18.02 -7.70
CA ARG A 150 3.29 17.37 -7.93
C ARG A 150 3.42 16.04 -7.18
N ASP A 151 2.87 15.93 -5.97
CA ASP A 151 2.87 14.69 -5.20
C ASP A 151 2.09 13.58 -5.90
N THR A 152 0.93 13.90 -6.47
CA THR A 152 0.15 12.91 -7.24
C THR A 152 0.81 12.55 -8.57
N GLN A 153 1.37 13.53 -9.29
CA GLN A 153 2.13 13.31 -10.52
C GLN A 153 3.32 12.39 -10.34
N LEU A 154 4.06 12.54 -9.22
CA LEU A 154 5.20 11.67 -8.93
C LEU A 154 4.79 10.19 -8.80
N ILE A 155 3.60 9.91 -8.27
CA ILE A 155 3.11 8.53 -8.17
C ILE A 155 2.72 7.98 -9.54
N GLU A 156 2.08 8.79 -10.38
CA GLU A 156 1.76 8.44 -11.76
C GLU A 156 3.03 8.16 -12.58
N GLU A 157 4.01 9.07 -12.53
CA GLU A 157 5.31 8.89 -13.19
C GLU A 157 6.08 7.66 -12.68
N LEU A 158 5.97 7.35 -11.37
CA LEU A 158 6.54 6.13 -10.80
C LEU A 158 5.85 4.89 -11.36
N GLU A 159 4.52 4.90 -11.51
CA GLU A 159 3.81 3.77 -12.11
C GLU A 159 4.17 3.59 -13.59
N ASP A 160 4.28 4.68 -14.35
CA ASP A 160 4.71 4.64 -15.74
C ASP A 160 6.09 3.99 -15.91
N GLU A 161 7.03 4.29 -14.99
CA GLU A 161 8.40 3.74 -15.03
C GLU A 161 8.48 2.32 -14.46
N THR A 162 7.71 2.01 -13.41
CA THR A 162 7.91 0.77 -12.65
C THR A 162 6.84 -0.28 -12.88
N SER A 163 5.62 0.11 -13.29
CA SER A 163 4.45 -0.76 -13.50
C SER A 163 4.12 -1.66 -12.29
N LEU A 164 4.29 -1.15 -11.06
CA LEU A 164 4.12 -1.95 -9.85
C LEU A 164 2.66 -2.27 -9.55
N LEU A 165 1.72 -1.36 -9.84
CA LEU A 165 0.29 -1.66 -9.71
C LEU A 165 -0.13 -2.74 -10.69
N GLN A 166 0.33 -2.64 -11.94
CA GLN A 166 0.09 -3.67 -12.94
C GLN A 166 0.64 -5.04 -12.50
N LEU A 167 1.82 -5.05 -11.87
CA LEU A 167 2.40 -6.26 -11.31
C LEU A 167 1.53 -6.82 -10.17
N VAL A 168 1.10 -5.99 -9.22
CA VAL A 168 0.19 -6.39 -8.12
C VAL A 168 -1.08 -7.02 -8.68
N MET A 169 -1.71 -6.37 -9.67
CA MET A 169 -2.93 -6.88 -10.31
C MET A 169 -2.67 -8.21 -11.01
N THR A 170 -1.55 -8.35 -11.70
CA THR A 170 -1.17 -9.60 -12.39
C THR A 170 -0.95 -10.75 -11.41
N VAL A 171 -0.26 -10.49 -10.30
CA VAL A 171 -0.02 -11.47 -9.23
C VAL A 171 -1.34 -11.89 -8.58
N ALA A 172 -2.20 -10.93 -8.25
CA ALA A 172 -3.51 -11.19 -7.66
C ALA A 172 -4.39 -12.03 -8.60
N TYR A 173 -4.46 -11.66 -9.87
CA TYR A 173 -5.24 -12.39 -10.89
C TYR A 173 -4.70 -13.82 -11.07
N GLY A 174 -3.39 -14.00 -11.22
CA GLY A 174 -2.75 -15.31 -11.33
C GLY A 174 -2.99 -16.19 -10.10
N GLY A 175 -2.85 -15.61 -8.90
CA GLY A 175 -3.11 -16.27 -7.62
C GLY A 175 -4.59 -16.51 -7.32
N GLY A 176 -5.50 -15.76 -7.95
CA GLY A 176 -6.94 -15.78 -7.65
C GLY A 176 -7.23 -15.26 -6.25
N VAL A 177 -6.58 -14.17 -5.87
CA VAL A 177 -6.69 -13.50 -4.57
C VAL A 177 -7.07 -12.02 -4.75
N ASP A 178 -7.49 -11.35 -3.67
CA ASP A 178 -7.69 -9.90 -3.68
C ASP A 178 -6.34 -9.17 -3.92
N TYR A 179 -6.37 -7.98 -4.53
CA TYR A 179 -5.15 -7.20 -4.79
C TYR A 179 -4.33 -6.96 -3.53
N LYS A 180 -4.96 -6.77 -2.39
CA LYS A 180 -4.27 -6.61 -1.11
C LYS A 180 -3.58 -7.90 -0.65
N ASP A 181 -4.14 -9.06 -0.96
CA ASP A 181 -3.56 -10.36 -0.60
C ASP A 181 -2.37 -10.74 -1.50
N ALA A 182 -2.20 -10.04 -2.65
CA ALA A 182 -1.03 -10.19 -3.51
C ALA A 182 0.31 -9.86 -2.80
N PHE A 183 0.26 -9.09 -1.72
CA PHE A 183 1.43 -8.80 -0.88
C PHE A 183 1.81 -9.98 0.04
N GLY A 184 0.91 -10.95 0.23
CA GLY A 184 1.09 -12.11 1.09
C GLY A 184 1.44 -13.38 0.31
N THR A 185 2.67 -13.88 0.42
CA THR A 185 3.10 -15.09 -0.30
C THR A 185 2.27 -16.32 0.06
N VAL A 186 1.94 -16.49 1.35
CA VAL A 186 1.20 -17.67 1.84
C VAL A 186 -0.22 -17.72 1.25
N GLY A 187 -0.94 -16.60 1.23
CA GLY A 187 -2.29 -16.52 0.68
C GLY A 187 -2.35 -16.87 -0.81
N ILE A 188 -1.36 -16.41 -1.58
CA ILE A 188 -1.26 -16.72 -3.03
C ILE A 188 -1.06 -18.22 -3.24
N TRP A 189 -0.12 -18.84 -2.54
CA TRP A 189 0.14 -20.27 -2.64
C TRP A 189 -1.06 -21.10 -2.18
N GLU A 190 -1.67 -20.72 -1.07
CA GLU A 190 -2.87 -21.39 -0.56
C GLU A 190 -3.99 -21.36 -1.60
N SER A 191 -4.33 -20.19 -2.13
CA SER A 191 -5.36 -20.06 -3.17
C SER A 191 -5.01 -20.87 -4.43
N THR A 192 -3.76 -20.82 -4.88
CA THR A 192 -3.30 -21.54 -6.06
C THR A 192 -3.43 -23.05 -5.88
N ILE A 193 -3.00 -23.58 -4.72
CA ILE A 193 -3.09 -24.99 -4.37
C ILE A 193 -4.56 -25.43 -4.27
N TYR A 194 -5.41 -24.66 -3.57
CA TYR A 194 -6.83 -24.98 -3.46
C TYR A 194 -7.52 -25.04 -4.81
N ARG A 195 -7.26 -24.06 -5.68
CA ARG A 195 -7.84 -24.04 -7.04
C ARG A 195 -7.42 -25.28 -7.84
N ARG A 196 -6.17 -25.71 -7.70
CA ARG A 196 -5.69 -26.92 -8.37
C ARG A 196 -6.34 -28.18 -7.82
N LEU A 197 -6.42 -28.33 -6.51
CA LEU A 197 -7.07 -29.47 -5.87
C LEU A 197 -8.55 -29.57 -6.25
N ILE A 198 -9.27 -28.46 -6.26
CA ILE A 198 -10.68 -28.41 -6.68
C ILE A 198 -10.82 -28.83 -8.16
N ALA A 199 -9.93 -28.35 -9.04
CA ALA A 199 -9.94 -28.74 -10.46
C ALA A 199 -9.73 -30.27 -10.64
N ASP A 200 -8.87 -30.84 -9.81
CA ASP A 200 -8.58 -32.28 -9.78
C ASP A 200 -9.63 -33.06 -8.94
N LYS A 201 -10.73 -32.42 -8.48
CA LYS A 201 -11.80 -32.98 -7.63
C LYS A 201 -11.31 -33.55 -6.30
N ILE A 202 -10.22 -33.01 -5.78
CA ILE A 202 -9.65 -33.35 -4.47
C ILE A 202 -10.17 -32.35 -3.46
N VAL A 203 -10.78 -32.83 -2.38
CA VAL A 203 -11.24 -31.99 -1.27
C VAL A 203 -10.05 -31.63 -0.38
N PRO A 204 -9.68 -30.35 -0.29
CA PRO A 204 -8.59 -29.94 0.60
C PRO A 204 -8.98 -30.14 2.06
N PRO A 205 -8.02 -30.39 2.98
CA PRO A 205 -8.29 -30.49 4.38
C PRO A 205 -8.80 -29.18 4.95
N ILE A 206 -9.60 -29.26 6.00
CA ILE A 206 -10.05 -28.06 6.74
C ILE A 206 -8.82 -27.38 7.35
N LYS A 207 -8.69 -26.08 7.10
CA LYS A 207 -7.66 -25.25 7.72
C LYS A 207 -7.86 -25.28 9.23
N GLY A 208 -6.83 -25.67 9.98
CA GLY A 208 -6.86 -25.60 11.42
C GLY A 208 -7.15 -24.18 11.90
N GLY A 209 -8.05 -24.03 12.89
CA GLY A 209 -8.35 -22.73 13.51
C GLY A 209 -7.11 -22.12 14.17
N PRO A 210 -7.21 -20.85 14.62
CA PRO A 210 -6.17 -20.22 15.42
C PRO A 210 -5.80 -21.10 16.61
N GLY A 211 -4.54 -21.54 16.72
CA GLY A 211 -4.06 -22.44 17.76
C GLY A 211 -4.08 -23.93 17.40
N ALA A 212 -4.48 -24.32 16.19
CA ALA A 212 -4.25 -25.68 15.74
C ALA A 212 -2.73 -25.95 15.73
N ASN A 213 -2.31 -26.75 16.67
CA ASN A 213 -0.90 -27.12 16.85
C ASN A 213 -0.53 -28.15 15.77
N LEU A 214 -0.12 -27.67 14.59
CA LEU A 214 0.32 -28.55 13.49
C LEU A 214 1.66 -29.25 13.77
N GLY A 215 2.13 -29.19 15.02
CA GLY A 215 3.49 -29.62 15.39
C GLY A 215 4.56 -28.70 14.78
N ALA A 216 5.62 -28.50 15.48
CA ALA A 216 6.77 -27.78 14.88
C ALA A 216 7.32 -28.64 13.73
N LEU A 217 7.26 -28.12 12.51
CA LEU A 217 8.03 -28.71 11.41
C LEU A 217 9.49 -28.68 11.81
N VAL A 218 10.10 -29.87 11.89
CA VAL A 218 11.53 -29.97 12.17
C VAL A 218 12.26 -29.39 10.94
N GLY A 219 12.90 -28.24 11.13
CA GLY A 219 13.73 -27.62 10.10
C GLY A 219 15.03 -28.38 9.88
N GLY A 220 15.80 -27.97 8.86
CA GLY A 220 17.16 -28.47 8.64
C GLY A 220 18.04 -28.21 9.88
N TYR A 221 19.06 -29.06 10.06
CA TYR A 221 20.04 -28.87 11.13
C TYR A 221 20.81 -27.55 10.90
N VAL A 222 20.84 -26.72 11.90
CA VAL A 222 21.67 -25.50 11.94
C VAL A 222 22.68 -25.67 13.06
N LYS A 223 23.97 -25.67 12.72
CA LYS A 223 25.04 -25.72 13.73
C LYS A 223 25.12 -24.37 14.45
N ASP A 224 25.22 -24.41 15.77
CA ASP A 224 25.45 -23.20 16.56
C ASP A 224 26.80 -22.55 16.20
N PRO A 225 26.88 -21.23 16.08
CA PRO A 225 28.11 -20.55 15.77
C PRO A 225 29.11 -20.65 16.92
N GLU A 226 30.34 -20.99 16.59
CA GLU A 226 31.44 -20.94 17.56
C GLU A 226 31.89 -19.49 17.70
N GLN A 227 31.71 -18.92 18.90
CA GLN A 227 32.08 -17.54 19.16
C GLN A 227 33.58 -17.39 19.25
N GLY A 228 34.14 -16.44 18.52
CA GLY A 228 35.55 -16.14 18.53
C GLY A 228 36.08 -15.50 17.25
N MET A 229 37.36 -15.22 17.23
CA MET A 229 38.06 -14.76 16.04
C MET A 229 38.61 -15.97 15.26
N HIS A 230 38.13 -16.15 14.05
CA HIS A 230 38.50 -17.27 13.20
C HIS A 230 39.35 -16.76 12.03
N PRO A 231 40.66 -17.07 11.97
CA PRO A 231 41.48 -16.73 10.81
C PRO A 231 41.19 -17.69 9.64
N TRP A 232 41.41 -17.21 8.45
CA TRP A 232 41.29 -18.01 7.22
C TRP A 232 39.87 -18.62 6.99
N VAL A 233 38.85 -17.82 7.18
CA VAL A 233 37.45 -18.26 6.93
C VAL A 233 37.17 -18.24 5.42
N VAL A 234 36.65 -19.36 4.92
CA VAL A 234 36.13 -19.49 3.55
C VAL A 234 34.67 -19.84 3.64
N SER A 235 33.84 -19.07 2.98
CA SER A 235 32.38 -19.31 2.91
C SER A 235 32.02 -19.91 1.56
N PHE A 236 31.28 -21.01 1.59
CA PHE A 236 30.70 -21.62 0.40
C PHE A 236 29.18 -21.59 0.50
N ASP A 237 28.52 -21.25 -0.58
CA ASP A 237 27.06 -21.35 -0.72
C ASP A 237 26.73 -22.19 -1.96
N LEU A 238 25.76 -23.10 -1.80
CA LEU A 238 25.29 -23.91 -2.90
C LEU A 238 24.15 -23.19 -3.59
N ASN A 239 24.41 -22.62 -4.75
CA ASN A 239 23.42 -21.89 -5.52
C ASN A 239 22.22 -22.80 -5.85
N SER A 240 21.01 -22.35 -5.51
CA SER A 240 19.76 -23.07 -5.80
C SER A 240 19.71 -24.50 -5.23
N LEU A 241 20.19 -24.72 -4.01
CA LEU A 241 20.28 -26.05 -3.38
C LEU A 241 18.96 -26.82 -3.46
N TYR A 242 17.83 -26.24 -3.04
CA TYR A 242 16.55 -26.92 -3.05
C TYR A 242 16.05 -27.33 -4.44
N PRO A 243 16.15 -26.50 -5.50
CA PRO A 243 15.79 -26.92 -6.84
C PRO A 243 16.65 -28.04 -7.41
N HIS A 244 17.86 -28.27 -6.84
CA HIS A 244 18.81 -29.28 -7.32
C HIS A 244 18.83 -30.56 -6.46
N LEU A 245 18.06 -30.61 -5.38
CA LEU A 245 17.81 -31.82 -4.57
C LEU A 245 16.55 -32.55 -5.02
#